data_368558fc3ed7d70f2572a2ec41e9197c
#
_entry.id   368558fc3ed7d70f2572a2ec41e9197c
#
_cell.length_a   1.000
_cell.length_b   1.000
_cell.length_c   1.000
_cell.angle_alpha   90.00
_cell.angle_beta   90.00
_cell.angle_gamma   90.00
#
_symmetry.space_group_name_H-M   'P 1'
#
loop_
_entity.id
_entity.type
_entity.pdbx_description
1 polymer ?
#
loop_
_entity_poly.entity_id
_entity_poly.type
_entity_poly.pdbx_seq_one_letter_code
_entity_poly.pdbx_strand_id
1 'polypeptide(L)'
;MAVLSLAQGALAANYEFLAAPETDLNRVYRLDRATGEIGACQYGLKEASVGVTLCYGSGEGAGPQAPSEYSLVASRHEREGGIFRIDLRTGLMSICYVLNDAVVCTPQAR
;
A
#
# COMPACT_ATOMS: atom_id res chain seq x y z
N MET A 1 8.70 26.75 -23.02
CA MET A 1 8.01 27.33 -21.91
C MET A 1 8.18 26.48 -20.69
N ALA A 2 8.24 27.10 -19.56
CA ALA A 2 8.47 26.43 -18.29
C ALA A 2 7.36 25.47 -17.91
N VAL A 3 6.23 25.59 -18.54
CA VAL A 3 5.07 24.79 -18.20
C VAL A 3 5.35 23.29 -18.26
N LEU A 4 6.14 22.87 -19.22
CA LEU A 4 6.43 21.45 -19.37
C LEU A 4 7.21 20.89 -18.19
N SER A 5 8.13 21.66 -17.65
CA SER A 5 8.89 21.20 -16.50
C SER A 5 7.99 20.97 -15.31
N LEU A 6 7.00 21.83 -15.13
CA LEU A 6 6.09 21.68 -14.01
C LEU A 6 5.28 20.40 -14.13
N ALA A 7 4.84 20.09 -15.34
CA ALA A 7 4.08 18.86 -15.55
C ALA A 7 4.92 17.64 -15.19
N GLN A 8 6.19 17.67 -15.55
CA GLN A 8 7.06 16.57 -15.22
C GLN A 8 7.25 16.42 -13.72
N GLY A 9 7.41 17.54 -13.02
CA GLY A 9 7.53 17.49 -11.58
C GLY A 9 6.31 16.86 -10.94
N ALA A 10 5.13 17.12 -11.50
CA ALA A 10 3.91 16.55 -10.95
C ALA A 10 3.84 15.05 -11.09
N LEU A 11 4.59 14.47 -12.03
CA LEU A 11 4.57 13.02 -12.23
C LEU A 11 5.53 12.29 -11.31
N ALA A 12 6.29 12.99 -10.49
CA ALA A 12 7.44 12.41 -9.84
C ALA A 12 7.18 11.69 -8.54
N ALA A 13 6.11 11.85 -7.84
CA ALA A 13 5.98 11.29 -6.50
C ALA A 13 4.62 10.65 -6.31
N ASN A 14 4.46 9.47 -6.88
CA ASN A 14 3.17 8.83 -6.87
C ASN A 14 2.99 7.75 -5.82
N TYR A 15 4.06 7.34 -5.15
CA TYR A 15 3.96 6.24 -4.19
C TYR A 15 4.16 6.71 -2.78
N GLU A 16 3.45 6.07 -1.89
CA GLU A 16 3.64 6.21 -0.46
C GLU A 16 3.94 4.84 0.11
N PHE A 17 4.83 4.78 1.10
CA PHE A 17 5.24 3.53 1.73
C PHE A 17 4.97 3.59 3.22
N LEU A 18 4.55 2.46 3.78
CA LEU A 18 4.25 2.40 5.21
C LEU A 18 4.53 0.99 5.71
N ALA A 19 5.32 0.88 6.77
CA ALA A 19 5.59 -0.40 7.39
C ALA A 19 4.33 -0.92 8.08
N ALA A 20 4.16 -2.24 8.06
CA ALA A 20 3.09 -2.87 8.82
C ALA A 20 3.27 -2.55 10.29
N PRO A 21 2.17 -2.37 11.04
CA PRO A 21 2.29 -2.03 12.47
C PRO A 21 2.77 -3.18 13.34
N GLU A 22 2.64 -4.40 12.87
CA GLU A 22 3.09 -5.56 13.63
C GLU A 22 4.61 -5.53 13.79
N THR A 23 5.09 -5.53 15.04
CA THR A 23 6.49 -5.23 15.34
C THR A 23 7.44 -6.32 14.88
N ASP A 24 6.96 -7.54 14.75
CA ASP A 24 7.79 -8.67 14.30
C ASP A 24 7.65 -8.95 12.80
N LEU A 25 6.90 -8.14 12.10
CA LEU A 25 6.62 -8.39 10.70
C LEU A 25 7.42 -7.45 9.82
N ASN A 26 8.30 -8.04 9.03
CA ASN A 26 9.15 -7.29 8.11
C ASN A 26 8.40 -7.08 6.80
N ARG A 27 7.39 -6.21 6.82
CA ARG A 27 6.55 -5.96 5.65
C ARG A 27 6.34 -4.47 5.48
N VAL A 28 6.45 -3.99 4.23
CA VAL A 28 6.19 -2.61 3.88
C VAL A 28 5.14 -2.59 2.77
N TYR A 29 4.11 -1.78 2.96
CA TYR A 29 3.09 -1.58 1.96
C TYR A 29 3.45 -0.41 1.06
N ARG A 30 3.06 -0.54 -0.21
CA ARG A 30 3.26 0.51 -1.20
C ARG A 30 1.90 0.89 -1.76
N LEU A 31 1.61 2.17 -1.76
CA LEU A 31 0.36 2.72 -2.26
C LEU A 31 0.63 3.62 -3.45
N ASP A 32 -0.16 3.42 -4.52
CA ASP A 32 -0.23 4.42 -5.59
C ASP A 32 -1.20 5.50 -5.12
N ARG A 33 -0.68 6.72 -4.91
CA ARG A 33 -1.46 7.78 -4.30
C ARG A 33 -2.57 8.31 -5.19
N ALA A 34 -2.49 8.06 -6.49
CA ALA A 34 -3.51 8.53 -7.43
C ALA A 34 -4.62 7.51 -7.64
N THR A 35 -4.29 6.22 -7.62
CA THR A 35 -5.27 5.17 -7.93
C THR A 35 -5.69 4.37 -6.72
N GLY A 36 -4.94 4.43 -5.64
CA GLY A 36 -5.26 3.64 -4.45
C GLY A 36 -4.81 2.20 -4.52
N GLU A 37 -4.09 1.81 -5.57
CA GLU A 37 -3.61 0.44 -5.68
C GLU A 37 -2.55 0.15 -4.65
N ILE A 38 -2.63 -1.02 -4.00
CA ILE A 38 -1.72 -1.38 -2.91
C ILE A 38 -1.04 -2.70 -3.19
N GLY A 39 0.27 -2.71 -3.04
CA GLY A 39 1.07 -3.92 -2.98
C GLY A 39 1.87 -3.93 -1.70
N ALA A 40 2.63 -4.99 -1.47
CA ALA A 40 3.45 -5.12 -0.29
C ALA A 40 4.66 -5.98 -0.59
N CYS A 41 5.74 -5.73 0.13
CA CYS A 41 6.93 -6.57 0.03
C CYS A 41 7.50 -6.81 1.41
N GLN A 42 8.21 -7.91 1.56
CA GLN A 42 8.85 -8.25 2.81
C GLN A 42 10.08 -9.11 2.53
N TYR A 43 10.89 -9.32 3.55
CA TYR A 43 12.00 -10.23 3.42
C TYR A 43 11.47 -11.66 3.31
N GLY A 44 11.97 -12.39 2.32
CA GLY A 44 11.67 -13.79 2.16
C GLY A 44 12.93 -14.62 2.38
N LEU A 45 12.87 -15.51 3.36
CA LEU A 45 13.99 -16.39 3.64
C LEU A 45 14.12 -17.42 2.53
N LYS A 46 15.33 -17.59 2.04
CA LYS A 46 15.63 -18.64 1.07
C LYS A 46 16.89 -19.33 1.53
N GLU A 47 16.73 -20.63 1.80
CA GLU A 47 17.81 -21.41 2.38
C GLU A 47 19.09 -21.35 1.56
N ALA A 48 20.22 -21.26 2.23
CA ALA A 48 21.54 -21.22 1.61
C ALA A 48 21.74 -20.03 0.66
N SER A 49 21.07 -18.92 0.94
CA SER A 49 21.24 -17.71 0.14
C SER A 49 21.01 -16.49 1.02
N VAL A 50 21.18 -15.30 0.43
CA VAL A 50 20.91 -14.06 1.15
C VAL A 50 19.41 -13.79 1.31
N GLY A 51 18.56 -14.62 0.71
CA GLY A 51 17.14 -14.40 0.75
C GLY A 51 16.64 -13.62 -0.45
N VAL A 52 15.39 -13.21 -0.41
CA VAL A 52 14.75 -12.49 -1.51
C VAL A 52 13.88 -11.38 -0.96
N THR A 53 13.55 -10.43 -1.81
CA THR A 53 12.45 -9.50 -1.55
C THR A 53 11.20 -10.14 -2.08
N LEU A 54 10.33 -10.59 -1.19
CA LEU A 54 9.10 -11.28 -1.56
C LEU A 54 7.98 -10.26 -1.63
N CYS A 55 7.37 -10.12 -2.82
CA CYS A 55 6.34 -9.11 -3.01
C CYS A 55 5.00 -9.73 -3.32
N TYR A 56 3.96 -9.10 -2.81
CA TYR A 56 2.56 -9.49 -3.03
C TYR A 56 1.88 -8.43 -3.86
N GLY A 57 1.25 -8.85 -4.95
CA GLY A 57 0.51 -7.95 -5.80
C GLY A 57 -0.87 -7.65 -5.26
N SER A 58 -1.61 -6.83 -5.99
CA SER A 58 -2.95 -6.41 -5.59
C SER A 58 -3.95 -7.52 -5.88
N GLY A 59 -4.65 -7.95 -4.83
CA GLY A 59 -5.77 -8.86 -4.92
C GLY A 59 -7.08 -8.13 -4.78
N GLU A 60 -8.07 -8.82 -4.22
CA GLU A 60 -9.43 -8.31 -4.11
C GLU A 60 -9.46 -6.99 -3.36
N GLY A 61 -10.05 -5.98 -3.95
CA GLY A 61 -10.22 -4.66 -3.31
C GLY A 61 -8.97 -3.80 -3.29
N ALA A 62 -7.81 -4.34 -3.63
CA ALA A 62 -6.54 -3.61 -3.57
C ALA A 62 -6.06 -3.09 -4.92
N GLY A 63 -6.74 -3.44 -6.01
CA GLY A 63 -6.40 -2.94 -7.32
C GLY A 63 -6.71 -1.46 -7.46
N PRO A 64 -6.48 -0.90 -8.65
CA PRO A 64 -6.76 0.52 -8.86
C PRO A 64 -8.21 0.87 -8.60
N GLN A 65 -8.41 1.97 -7.91
CA GLN A 65 -9.72 2.52 -7.61
C GLN A 65 -9.97 3.74 -8.51
N ALA A 66 -11.10 4.39 -8.33
CA ALA A 66 -11.37 5.65 -9.03
C ALA A 66 -10.29 6.66 -8.68
N PRO A 67 -9.87 7.48 -9.65
CA PRO A 67 -8.83 8.48 -9.37
C PRO A 67 -9.24 9.40 -8.25
N SER A 68 -8.34 9.57 -7.29
CA SER A 68 -8.57 10.42 -6.14
C SER A 68 -7.22 10.76 -5.52
N GLU A 69 -7.24 11.00 -4.24
CA GLU A 69 -6.02 11.23 -3.46
C GLU A 69 -6.04 10.26 -2.31
N TYR A 70 -5.12 9.30 -2.34
CA TYR A 70 -5.10 8.22 -1.35
C TYR A 70 -3.89 8.35 -0.44
N SER A 71 -4.00 7.80 0.76
CA SER A 71 -2.92 7.79 1.74
C SER A 71 -3.04 6.54 2.60
N LEU A 72 -1.98 6.24 3.34
CA LEU A 72 -1.94 5.08 4.23
C LEU A 72 -1.83 5.54 5.67
N VAL A 73 -2.48 4.79 6.56
CA VAL A 73 -2.38 5.02 7.99
C VAL A 73 -2.25 3.67 8.68
N ALA A 74 -1.27 3.54 9.56
CA ALA A 74 -1.15 2.36 10.40
C ALA A 74 -1.91 2.59 11.70
N SER A 75 -2.58 1.54 12.18
CA SER A 75 -3.17 1.59 13.50
C SER A 75 -2.08 1.37 14.54
N ARG A 76 -2.45 1.51 15.80
CA ARG A 76 -1.53 1.21 16.89
C ARG A 76 -1.59 -0.25 17.32
N HIS A 77 -2.33 -1.07 16.61
CA HIS A 77 -2.50 -2.46 16.98
C HIS A 77 -1.31 -3.27 16.51
N GLU A 78 -0.32 -3.43 17.36
CA GLU A 78 0.98 -4.00 17.02
C GLU A 78 0.95 -5.48 16.70
N ARG A 79 -0.18 -6.13 16.86
CA ARG A 79 -0.31 -7.55 16.55
C ARG A 79 -0.88 -7.80 15.17
N GLU A 80 -1.20 -6.74 14.44
CA GLU A 80 -1.81 -6.90 13.14
C GLU A 80 -0.92 -6.38 12.03
N GLY A 81 -0.93 -7.08 10.91
CA GLY A 81 -0.10 -6.71 9.79
C GLY A 81 -0.77 -5.80 8.78
N GLY A 82 -2.03 -5.42 9.01
CA GLY A 82 -2.76 -4.61 8.06
C GLY A 82 -2.60 -3.11 8.28
N ILE A 83 -2.90 -2.37 7.22
CA ILE A 83 -2.87 -0.91 7.27
C ILE A 83 -4.16 -0.39 6.65
N PHE A 84 -4.48 0.87 6.92
CA PHE A 84 -5.66 1.50 6.33
C PHE A 84 -5.28 2.32 5.11
N ARG A 85 -6.07 2.15 4.05
CA ARG A 85 -6.05 3.04 2.89
C ARG A 85 -7.16 4.06 3.07
N ILE A 86 -6.82 5.32 2.94
CA ILE A 86 -7.76 6.43 3.11
C ILE A 86 -7.92 7.13 1.77
N ASP A 87 -9.17 7.38 1.37
CA ASP A 87 -9.47 8.27 0.27
C ASP A 87 -9.62 9.66 0.86
N LEU A 88 -8.67 10.54 0.59
CA LEU A 88 -8.63 11.85 1.24
C LEU A 88 -9.76 12.77 0.77
N ARG A 89 -10.37 12.48 -0.36
CA ARG A 89 -11.44 13.33 -0.87
C ARG A 89 -12.80 12.91 -0.39
N THR A 90 -13.02 11.61 -0.24
CA THR A 90 -14.32 11.10 0.18
C THR A 90 -14.37 10.72 1.64
N GLY A 91 -13.21 10.50 2.25
CA GLY A 91 -13.11 10.04 3.63
C GLY A 91 -13.32 8.54 3.80
N LEU A 92 -13.46 7.80 2.70
CA LEU A 92 -13.64 6.35 2.81
C LEU A 92 -12.34 5.69 3.26
N MET A 93 -12.48 4.67 4.10
CA MET A 93 -11.35 3.94 4.64
C MET A 93 -11.54 2.45 4.38
N SER A 94 -10.45 1.79 4.08
CA SER A 94 -10.43 0.34 3.89
C SER A 94 -9.22 -0.21 4.62
N ILE A 95 -9.39 -1.34 5.30
CA ILE A 95 -8.22 -2.01 5.85
C ILE A 95 -7.69 -2.98 4.80
N CYS A 96 -6.37 -2.99 4.65
CA CYS A 96 -5.70 -3.82 3.66
C CYS A 96 -4.67 -4.70 4.36
N TYR A 97 -4.57 -5.94 3.92
CA TYR A 97 -3.64 -6.90 4.51
C TYR A 97 -3.33 -7.98 3.48
N VAL A 98 -2.37 -8.85 3.81
CA VAL A 98 -2.00 -9.94 2.90
C VAL A 98 -2.83 -11.16 3.23
N LEU A 99 -3.47 -11.72 2.21
CA LEU A 99 -4.26 -12.94 2.31
C LEU A 99 -4.00 -13.77 1.07
N ASN A 100 -3.60 -15.03 1.26
CA ASN A 100 -3.35 -15.96 0.14
C ASN A 100 -2.42 -15.37 -0.91
N ASP A 101 -1.30 -14.82 -0.44
CA ASP A 101 -0.23 -14.31 -1.30
C ASP A 101 -0.62 -13.09 -2.14
N ALA A 102 -1.62 -12.34 -1.70
CA ALA A 102 -2.00 -11.09 -2.35
C ALA A 102 -2.44 -10.08 -1.30
N VAL A 103 -2.31 -8.80 -1.61
CA VAL A 103 -2.89 -7.78 -0.77
C VAL A 103 -4.36 -7.67 -1.08
N VAL A 104 -5.20 -7.69 -0.06
CA VAL A 104 -6.64 -7.49 -0.20
C VAL A 104 -7.06 -6.29 0.64
N CYS A 105 -8.10 -5.60 0.19
CA CYS A 105 -8.67 -4.48 0.94
C CYS A 105 -10.16 -4.70 1.09
N THR A 106 -10.67 -4.46 2.29
CA THR A 106 -12.08 -4.69 2.58
C THR A 106 -12.91 -3.48 2.18
N PRO A 107 -14.15 -3.71 1.72
CA PRO A 107 -15.05 -2.59 1.50
C PRO A 107 -15.49 -1.99 2.83
N GLN A 108 -15.83 -0.71 2.82
CA GLN A 108 -16.34 -0.06 4.01
C GLN A 108 -17.79 -0.47 4.22
N ALA A 109 -18.11 -0.87 5.44
CA ALA A 109 -19.49 -1.15 5.83
C ALA A 109 -19.88 -0.16 6.90
N ARG A 110 -21.17 -0.05 7.15
CA ARG A 110 -21.66 0.89 8.15
C ARG A 110 -22.02 0.21 9.44
#